data_325fed97a9ba72f080806a97451b59f6
#
_entry.id   325fed97a9ba72f080806a97451b59f6
#
_cell.length_a   1.000
_cell.length_b   1.000
_cell.length_c   1.000
_cell.angle_alpha   90.00
_cell.angle_beta   90.00
_cell.angle_gamma   90.00
#
_symmetry.space_group_name_H-M   'P 1'
#
loop_
_entity.id
_entity.type
_entity.pdbx_description
1 polymer ?
#
loop_
_entity_poly.entity_id
_entity_poly.type
_entity_poly.pdbx_seq_one_letter_code
_entity_poly.pdbx_strand_id
1 'polypeptide(L)'
;MPTVLCRLPNHVGDCCMCLPALRLLAASGFTPALVGKRWAEDLMAGMGGRFDPIEGKVTEDLSRIRYLAQNANTSEGLLFPNSFGSALLFKLGRLKTTGLKTDMRSFILDNGIPEPGTMHEVKRFFYVAHEAIKSWGATPAFDKVPERLSLVLMKRHEAAAKNLIEQYKIPARFALLAPIARGKHQGKVKHWEHFNELVAPLRDIGIEPIVFPSLR
;
A
#
# COMPACT_ATOMS: atom_id res chain seq x y z
N MET A 1 16.82 -11.07 11.06
CA MET A 1 15.41 -11.27 10.64
C MET A 1 15.39 -11.56 9.14
N PRO A 2 14.64 -12.58 8.69
CA PRO A 2 14.54 -12.87 7.26
C PRO A 2 13.83 -11.73 6.54
N THR A 3 14.36 -11.34 5.38
CA THR A 3 13.75 -10.31 4.54
C THR A 3 12.71 -10.96 3.62
N VAL A 4 11.60 -10.26 3.38
CA VAL A 4 10.55 -10.64 2.43
C VAL A 4 10.34 -9.49 1.44
N LEU A 5 10.44 -9.75 0.15
CA LEU A 5 10.14 -8.75 -0.87
C LEU A 5 8.62 -8.64 -1.05
N CYS A 6 8.04 -7.50 -0.69
CA CYS A 6 6.60 -7.28 -0.70
C CYS A 6 6.18 -6.39 -1.87
N ARG A 7 5.35 -6.91 -2.79
CA ARG A 7 4.73 -6.13 -3.86
C ARG A 7 3.50 -5.40 -3.32
N LEU A 8 3.57 -4.07 -3.27
CA LEU A 8 2.45 -3.23 -2.86
C LEU A 8 1.39 -3.08 -3.97
N PRO A 9 0.13 -2.81 -3.64
CA PRO A 9 -0.89 -2.44 -4.61
C PRO A 9 -0.55 -1.16 -5.38
N ASN A 10 -1.29 -0.91 -6.47
CA ASN A 10 -1.03 0.25 -7.35
C ASN A 10 -1.81 1.52 -6.98
N HIS A 11 -2.71 1.45 -6.01
CA HIS A 11 -3.55 2.58 -5.60
C HIS A 11 -3.24 2.98 -4.15
N VAL A 12 -3.32 4.28 -3.86
CA VAL A 12 -2.95 4.84 -2.56
C VAL A 12 -3.80 4.28 -1.41
N GLY A 13 -5.11 4.14 -1.62
CA GLY A 13 -6.01 3.56 -0.63
C GLY A 13 -5.65 2.12 -0.29
N ASP A 14 -5.37 1.29 -1.32
CA ASP A 14 -4.98 -0.11 -1.13
C ASP A 14 -3.63 -0.22 -0.42
N CYS A 15 -2.68 0.66 -0.72
CA CYS A 15 -1.41 0.73 0.02
C CYS A 15 -1.63 1.05 1.50
N CYS A 16 -2.50 2.01 1.82
CA CYS A 16 -2.87 2.28 3.21
C CYS A 16 -3.52 1.06 3.88
N MET A 17 -4.36 0.34 3.16
CA MET A 17 -5.02 -0.87 3.66
C MET A 17 -4.05 -2.05 3.88
N CYS A 18 -2.84 -2.02 3.30
CA CYS A 18 -1.78 -3.00 3.57
C CYS A 18 -1.03 -2.75 4.89
N LEU A 19 -1.14 -1.57 5.51
CA LEU A 19 -0.36 -1.21 6.70
C LEU A 19 -0.47 -2.23 7.85
N PRO A 20 -1.66 -2.75 8.22
CA PRO A 20 -1.79 -3.79 9.24
C PRO A 20 -1.06 -5.08 8.88
N ALA A 21 -1.07 -5.47 7.61
CA ALA A 21 -0.36 -6.65 7.10
C ALA A 21 1.17 -6.50 7.20
N LEU A 22 1.70 -5.33 6.82
CA LEU A 22 3.13 -5.03 6.94
C LEU A 22 3.59 -5.01 8.39
N ARG A 23 2.77 -4.51 9.30
CA ARG A 23 3.03 -4.54 10.74
C ARG A 23 3.04 -5.95 11.30
N LEU A 24 2.10 -6.79 10.85
CA LEU A 24 2.07 -8.20 11.23
C LEU A 24 3.37 -8.89 10.81
N LEU A 25 3.84 -8.67 9.58
CA LEU A 25 5.13 -9.21 9.11
C LEU A 25 6.28 -8.78 10.02
N ALA A 26 6.39 -7.47 10.28
CA ALA A 26 7.46 -6.93 11.13
C ALA A 26 7.40 -7.48 12.56
N ALA A 27 6.23 -7.52 13.17
CA ALA A 27 6.02 -8.07 14.51
C ALA A 27 6.29 -9.58 14.58
N SER A 28 6.08 -10.32 13.48
CA SER A 28 6.36 -11.75 13.37
C SER A 28 7.83 -12.07 13.04
N GLY A 29 8.72 -11.08 13.10
CA GLY A 29 10.17 -11.29 12.93
C GLY A 29 10.66 -11.24 11.48
N PHE A 30 9.86 -10.74 10.54
CA PHE A 30 10.26 -10.52 9.15
C PHE A 30 10.61 -9.05 8.90
N THR A 31 11.50 -8.80 7.94
CA THR A 31 11.81 -7.45 7.47
C THR A 31 11.15 -7.24 6.10
N PRO A 32 10.05 -6.47 5.98
CA PRO A 32 9.45 -6.18 4.69
C PRO A 32 10.37 -5.27 3.86
N ALA A 33 10.78 -5.72 2.68
CA ALA A 33 11.38 -4.89 1.63
C ALA A 33 10.28 -4.58 0.61
N LEU A 34 9.94 -3.30 0.46
CA LEU A 34 8.75 -2.88 -0.28
C LEU A 34 9.09 -2.54 -1.72
N VAL A 35 8.29 -3.01 -2.66
CA VAL A 35 8.34 -2.58 -4.06
C VAL A 35 6.97 -2.12 -4.53
N GLY A 36 6.93 -0.98 -5.19
CA GLY A 36 5.68 -0.37 -5.61
C GLY A 36 5.86 0.80 -6.56
N LYS A 37 4.78 1.50 -6.88
CA LYS A 37 4.85 2.73 -7.66
C LYS A 37 5.62 3.81 -6.89
N ARG A 38 6.40 4.64 -7.60
CA ARG A 38 7.27 5.67 -7.00
C ARG A 38 6.59 6.55 -5.96
N TRP A 39 5.34 6.94 -6.17
CA TRP A 39 4.60 7.75 -5.21
C TRP A 39 4.39 7.09 -3.84
N ALA A 40 4.45 5.75 -3.77
CA ALA A 40 4.28 5.02 -2.51
C ALA A 40 5.53 5.08 -1.62
N GLU A 41 6.68 5.48 -2.15
CA GLU A 41 7.93 5.63 -1.39
C GLU A 41 7.75 6.58 -0.21
N ASP A 42 7.18 7.74 -0.45
CA ASP A 42 6.96 8.76 0.58
C ASP A 42 5.84 8.35 1.56
N LEU A 43 4.78 7.72 1.05
CA LEU A 43 3.70 7.18 1.88
C LEU A 43 4.20 6.12 2.87
N MET A 44 5.12 5.25 2.44
CA MET A 44 5.64 4.14 3.24
C MET A 44 6.89 4.48 4.05
N ALA A 45 7.44 5.67 3.91
CA ALA A 45 8.71 6.06 4.51
C ALA A 45 8.76 5.86 6.04
N GLY A 46 7.65 6.08 6.74
CA GLY A 46 7.57 5.91 8.19
C GLY A 46 7.40 4.46 8.66
N MET A 47 7.17 3.51 7.74
CA MET A 47 7.01 2.10 8.10
C MET A 47 8.33 1.40 8.40
N GLY A 48 9.46 2.05 8.12
CA GLY A 48 10.78 1.43 8.19
C GLY A 48 11.03 0.46 7.04
N GLY A 49 12.27 0.01 6.90
CA GLY A 49 12.65 -0.89 5.84
C GLY A 49 12.99 -0.18 4.52
N ARG A 50 13.29 -0.99 3.51
CA ARG A 50 13.67 -0.53 2.18
C ARG A 50 12.44 -0.41 1.29
N PHE A 51 12.37 0.67 0.52
CA PHE A 51 11.41 0.84 -0.57
C PHE A 51 12.16 1.01 -1.90
N ASP A 52 11.73 0.30 -2.91
CA ASP A 52 12.26 0.41 -4.28
C ASP A 52 11.13 0.61 -5.28
N PRO A 53 11.17 1.70 -6.06
CA PRO A 53 10.14 1.97 -7.06
C PRO A 53 10.26 1.03 -8.24
N ILE A 54 9.10 0.59 -8.76
CA ILE A 54 8.97 -0.21 -9.97
C ILE A 54 7.86 0.35 -10.86
N GLU A 55 7.97 0.11 -12.16
CA GLU A 55 6.96 0.53 -13.13
C GLU A 55 5.74 -0.40 -13.18
N GLY A 56 5.89 -1.64 -12.72
CA GLY A 56 4.85 -2.66 -12.69
C GLY A 56 4.74 -3.44 -14.01
N LYS A 57 5.77 -3.36 -14.85
CA LYS A 57 5.89 -4.12 -16.11
C LYS A 57 7.02 -5.13 -16.01
N VAL A 58 6.75 -6.37 -16.44
CA VAL A 58 7.72 -7.47 -16.36
C VAL A 58 9.02 -7.12 -17.08
N THR A 59 8.93 -6.57 -18.30
CA THR A 59 10.09 -6.26 -19.14
C THR A 59 11.00 -5.17 -18.57
N GLU A 60 10.42 -4.20 -17.85
CA GLU A 60 11.15 -3.05 -17.30
C GLU A 60 11.71 -3.34 -15.90
N ASP A 61 11.00 -4.13 -15.13
CA ASP A 61 11.31 -4.33 -13.70
C ASP A 61 12.08 -5.63 -13.38
N LEU A 62 12.16 -6.57 -14.32
CA LEU A 62 12.71 -7.92 -14.03
C LEU A 62 14.15 -7.88 -13.51
N SER A 63 15.02 -7.13 -14.14
CA SER A 63 16.42 -6.97 -13.72
C SER A 63 16.49 -6.36 -12.31
N ARG A 64 15.64 -5.39 -12.06
CA ARG A 64 15.54 -4.73 -10.74
C ARG A 64 15.07 -5.69 -9.65
N ILE A 65 14.02 -6.47 -9.89
CA ILE A 65 13.53 -7.47 -8.91
C ILE A 65 14.62 -8.50 -8.59
N ARG A 66 15.35 -8.99 -9.60
CA ARG A 66 16.49 -9.90 -9.38
C ARG A 66 17.58 -9.27 -8.53
N TYR A 67 17.96 -8.05 -8.84
CA TYR A 67 18.93 -7.29 -8.06
C TYR A 67 18.48 -7.10 -6.61
N LEU A 68 17.21 -6.74 -6.39
CA LEU A 68 16.64 -6.55 -5.05
C LEU A 68 16.62 -7.83 -4.23
N ALA A 69 16.21 -8.94 -4.83
CA ALA A 69 16.20 -10.24 -4.19
C ALA A 69 17.61 -10.68 -3.74
N GLN A 70 18.61 -10.48 -4.60
CA GLN A 70 20.01 -10.79 -4.30
C GLN A 70 20.54 -9.90 -3.17
N ASN A 71 20.36 -8.57 -3.25
CA ASN A 71 20.86 -7.64 -2.25
C ASN A 71 20.16 -7.76 -0.89
N ALA A 72 18.89 -8.13 -0.88
CA ALA A 72 18.15 -8.40 0.35
C ALA A 72 18.42 -9.80 0.90
N ASN A 73 19.19 -10.61 0.18
CA ASN A 73 19.46 -12.03 0.48
C ASN A 73 18.14 -12.77 0.80
N THR A 74 17.14 -12.60 -0.07
CA THR A 74 15.82 -13.20 0.12
C THR A 74 15.40 -14.02 -1.10
N SER A 75 14.75 -15.13 -0.83
CA SER A 75 14.02 -15.92 -1.82
C SER A 75 12.51 -15.77 -1.70
N GLU A 76 12.01 -15.08 -0.68
CA GLU A 76 10.58 -14.99 -0.41
C GLU A 76 9.97 -13.69 -1.00
N GLY A 77 8.88 -13.87 -1.75
CA GLY A 77 8.12 -12.78 -2.36
C GLY A 77 6.65 -12.83 -1.97
N LEU A 78 6.14 -11.76 -1.36
CA LEU A 78 4.73 -11.60 -0.99
C LEU A 78 4.02 -10.64 -1.93
N LEU A 79 2.88 -11.08 -2.46
CA LEU A 79 2.11 -10.36 -3.45
C LEU A 79 0.77 -9.88 -2.85
N PHE A 80 0.63 -8.60 -2.58
CA PHE A 80 -0.65 -8.00 -2.23
C PHE A 80 -1.58 -7.81 -3.44
N PRO A 81 -1.09 -7.35 -4.63
CA PRO A 81 -1.92 -7.31 -5.84
C PRO A 81 -2.28 -8.71 -6.33
N ASN A 82 -3.46 -8.85 -6.91
CA ASN A 82 -3.94 -10.11 -7.48
C ASN A 82 -3.53 -10.33 -8.94
N SER A 83 -2.88 -9.36 -9.59
CA SER A 83 -2.57 -9.41 -11.02
C SER A 83 -1.60 -10.53 -11.40
N PHE A 84 -1.86 -11.19 -12.53
CA PHE A 84 -0.97 -12.18 -13.14
C PHE A 84 0.43 -11.61 -13.39
N GLY A 85 0.53 -10.38 -13.91
CA GLY A 85 1.83 -9.73 -14.19
C GLY A 85 2.70 -9.56 -12.95
N SER A 86 2.12 -9.27 -11.77
CA SER A 86 2.88 -9.18 -10.52
C SER A 86 3.44 -10.55 -10.09
N ALA A 87 2.65 -11.61 -10.23
CA ALA A 87 3.10 -12.97 -9.93
C ALA A 87 4.21 -13.42 -10.90
N LEU A 88 4.02 -13.17 -12.20
CA LEU A 88 5.01 -13.51 -13.23
C LEU A 88 6.33 -12.76 -13.02
N LEU A 89 6.26 -11.46 -12.69
CA LEU A 89 7.45 -10.64 -12.41
C LEU A 89 8.29 -11.23 -11.27
N PHE A 90 7.64 -11.58 -10.17
CA PHE A 90 8.33 -12.14 -8.99
C PHE A 90 8.86 -13.55 -9.28
N LYS A 91 8.09 -14.39 -9.97
CA LYS A 91 8.52 -15.75 -10.36
C LYS A 91 9.75 -15.71 -11.27
N LEU A 92 9.73 -14.88 -12.31
CA LEU A 92 10.88 -14.67 -13.20
C LEU A 92 12.04 -13.97 -12.46
N GLY A 93 11.73 -13.21 -11.42
CA GLY A 93 12.69 -12.63 -10.49
C GLY A 93 13.38 -13.63 -9.56
N ARG A 94 13.05 -14.93 -9.66
CA ARG A 94 13.56 -16.04 -8.85
C ARG A 94 13.13 -16.00 -7.37
N LEU A 95 11.99 -15.39 -7.11
CA LEU A 95 11.36 -15.40 -5.79
C LEU A 95 10.35 -16.55 -5.69
N LYS A 96 10.25 -17.16 -4.52
CA LYS A 96 9.13 -18.02 -4.15
C LYS A 96 7.93 -17.15 -3.90
N THR A 97 6.98 -17.22 -4.81
CA THR A 97 5.83 -16.32 -4.85
C THR A 97 4.71 -16.80 -3.93
N THR A 98 4.36 -15.96 -2.97
CA THR A 98 3.22 -16.17 -2.05
C THR A 98 2.12 -15.13 -2.33
N GLY A 99 0.88 -15.55 -2.47
CA GLY A 99 -0.26 -14.66 -2.71
C GLY A 99 -1.58 -15.40 -2.89
N LEU A 100 -2.70 -14.67 -3.08
CA LEU A 100 -4.02 -15.28 -3.26
C LEU A 100 -4.12 -16.04 -4.60
N LYS A 101 -4.82 -17.16 -4.59
CA LYS A 101 -5.17 -17.96 -5.78
C LYS A 101 -6.33 -17.32 -6.54
N THR A 102 -6.05 -16.24 -7.24
CA THR A 102 -7.02 -15.49 -8.04
C THR A 102 -6.51 -15.25 -9.46
N ASP A 103 -7.36 -14.78 -10.37
CA ASP A 103 -7.01 -14.26 -11.69
C ASP A 103 -6.09 -15.19 -12.52
N MET A 104 -6.39 -16.49 -12.52
CA MET A 104 -5.66 -17.52 -13.27
C MET A 104 -4.16 -17.62 -12.96
N ARG A 105 -3.68 -17.04 -11.84
CA ARG A 105 -2.26 -17.06 -11.47
C ARG A 105 -1.86 -18.22 -10.54
N SER A 106 -2.81 -19.06 -10.15
CA SER A 106 -2.61 -20.13 -9.17
C SER A 106 -1.46 -21.07 -9.52
N PHE A 107 -1.22 -21.33 -10.81
CA PHE A 107 -0.16 -22.20 -11.29
C PHE A 107 1.25 -21.56 -11.29
N ILE A 108 1.33 -20.23 -11.13
CA ILE A 108 2.62 -19.51 -11.04
C ILE A 108 3.04 -19.32 -9.58
N LEU A 109 2.10 -19.35 -8.66
CA LEU A 109 2.39 -19.19 -7.24
C LEU A 109 3.03 -20.44 -6.66
N ASP A 110 4.16 -20.29 -5.98
CA ASP A 110 4.78 -21.39 -5.22
C ASP A 110 3.96 -21.69 -3.98
N ASN A 111 3.43 -20.67 -3.33
CA ASN A 111 2.55 -20.77 -2.19
C ASN A 111 1.25 -19.99 -2.44
N GLY A 112 0.29 -20.65 -3.02
CA GLY A 112 -1.01 -20.09 -3.29
C GLY A 112 -1.93 -20.13 -2.07
N ILE A 113 -2.29 -18.97 -1.54
CA ILE A 113 -3.24 -18.83 -0.43
C ILE A 113 -4.66 -18.91 -0.98
N PRO A 114 -5.57 -19.73 -0.40
CA PRO A 114 -6.97 -19.76 -0.80
C PRO A 114 -7.63 -18.39 -0.67
N GLU A 115 -8.55 -18.06 -1.58
CA GLU A 115 -9.29 -16.82 -1.50
C GLU A 115 -10.28 -16.86 -0.32
N PRO A 116 -10.21 -15.86 0.58
CA PRO A 116 -11.05 -15.84 1.78
C PRO A 116 -12.41 -15.27 1.44
N GLY A 117 -13.34 -15.70 0.92
CA GLY A 117 -14.67 -15.11 0.67
C GLY A 117 -14.75 -13.58 0.68
N THR A 118 -15.93 -13.02 0.65
CA THR A 118 -16.14 -11.56 0.64
C THR A 118 -15.77 -10.94 2.00
N MET A 119 -14.78 -10.06 2.00
CA MET A 119 -14.37 -9.28 3.16
C MET A 119 -13.79 -7.93 2.77
N HIS A 120 -13.66 -7.02 3.74
CA HIS A 120 -13.04 -5.73 3.53
C HIS A 120 -11.54 -5.89 3.19
N GLU A 121 -11.01 -5.10 2.25
CA GLU A 121 -9.64 -5.23 1.73
C GLU A 121 -8.54 -5.18 2.83
N VAL A 122 -8.72 -4.41 3.90
CA VAL A 122 -7.80 -4.43 5.06
C VAL A 122 -7.67 -5.84 5.65
N LYS A 123 -8.81 -6.52 5.84
CA LYS A 123 -8.83 -7.90 6.35
C LYS A 123 -8.22 -8.88 5.36
N ARG A 124 -8.44 -8.65 4.07
CA ARG A 124 -7.91 -9.48 2.99
C ARG A 124 -6.39 -9.39 2.91
N PHE A 125 -5.81 -8.19 2.94
CA PHE A 125 -4.35 -8.03 2.96
C PHE A 125 -3.73 -8.59 4.25
N PHE A 126 -4.40 -8.39 5.38
CA PHE A 126 -3.96 -8.96 6.64
C PHE A 126 -3.97 -10.49 6.60
N TYR A 127 -5.03 -11.11 6.08
CA TYR A 127 -5.14 -12.55 5.89
C TYR A 127 -4.02 -13.09 5.01
N VAL A 128 -3.69 -12.40 3.90
CA VAL A 128 -2.59 -12.79 3.02
C VAL A 128 -1.26 -12.83 3.78
N ALA A 129 -0.94 -11.82 4.57
CA ALA A 129 0.29 -11.80 5.37
C ALA A 129 0.27 -12.87 6.46
N HIS A 130 -0.87 -13.07 7.12
CA HIS A 130 -1.05 -14.06 8.19
C HIS A 130 -0.80 -15.49 7.68
N GLU A 131 -1.45 -15.86 6.58
CA GLU A 131 -1.27 -17.19 5.98
C GLU A 131 0.13 -17.37 5.34
N ALA A 132 0.72 -16.30 4.81
CA ALA A 132 2.09 -16.32 4.33
C ALA A 132 3.09 -16.67 5.46
N ILE A 133 2.99 -15.97 6.60
CA ILE A 133 3.83 -16.23 7.78
C ILE A 133 3.73 -17.70 8.21
N LYS A 134 2.52 -18.24 8.30
CA LYS A 134 2.30 -19.65 8.64
C LYS A 134 2.93 -20.60 7.63
N SER A 135 2.79 -20.30 6.35
CA SER A 135 3.38 -21.12 5.28
C SER A 135 4.91 -21.11 5.28
N TRP A 136 5.53 -20.06 5.81
CA TRP A 136 6.98 -19.97 6.02
C TRP A 136 7.44 -20.63 7.33
N GLY A 137 6.53 -21.30 8.05
CA GLY A 137 6.85 -22.04 9.28
C GLY A 137 6.97 -21.16 10.52
N ALA A 138 6.50 -19.91 10.47
CA ALA A 138 6.49 -18.99 11.60
C ALA A 138 5.09 -18.80 12.18
N THR A 139 5.02 -18.28 13.41
CA THR A 139 3.76 -17.95 14.08
C THR A 139 3.46 -16.48 13.91
N PRO A 140 2.27 -16.10 13.40
CA PRO A 140 1.86 -14.70 13.38
C PRO A 140 1.83 -14.09 14.79
N ALA A 141 2.37 -12.89 14.94
CA ALA A 141 2.46 -12.21 16.24
C ALA A 141 1.09 -11.84 16.82
N PHE A 142 0.08 -11.70 15.98
CA PHE A 142 -1.31 -11.45 16.37
C PHE A 142 -2.28 -11.88 15.27
N ASP A 143 -3.51 -12.29 15.67
CA ASP A 143 -4.51 -12.85 14.76
C ASP A 143 -5.60 -11.86 14.35
N LYS A 144 -5.68 -10.72 15.02
CA LYS A 144 -6.74 -9.73 14.79
C LYS A 144 -6.19 -8.51 14.07
N VAL A 145 -6.93 -8.05 13.07
CA VAL A 145 -6.63 -6.79 12.38
C VAL A 145 -6.72 -5.63 13.38
N PRO A 146 -5.70 -4.76 13.48
CA PRO A 146 -5.77 -3.57 14.32
C PRO A 146 -6.94 -2.65 13.89
N GLU A 147 -7.57 -1.99 14.86
CA GLU A 147 -8.69 -1.08 14.61
C GLU A 147 -8.30 0.15 13.78
N ARG A 148 -7.03 0.53 13.81
CA ARG A 148 -6.49 1.70 13.11
C ARG A 148 -5.40 1.31 12.13
N LEU A 149 -5.41 1.91 10.95
CA LEU A 149 -4.34 1.72 9.94
C LEU A 149 -3.00 2.28 10.44
N SER A 150 -3.03 3.38 11.17
CA SER A 150 -1.88 4.03 11.84
C SER A 150 -0.71 4.27 10.88
N LEU A 151 -0.90 5.13 9.90
CA LEU A 151 0.20 5.63 9.07
C LEU A 151 1.25 6.32 9.96
N VAL A 152 2.51 5.98 9.77
CA VAL A 152 3.61 6.60 10.50
C VAL A 152 4.19 7.74 9.68
N LEU A 153 4.15 8.95 10.24
CA LEU A 153 4.72 10.12 9.60
C LEU A 153 6.20 10.29 9.97
N MET A 154 7.00 10.70 9.00
CA MET A 154 8.38 11.14 9.23
C MET A 154 8.39 12.61 9.66
N LYS A 155 9.40 13.01 10.43
CA LYS A 155 9.59 14.43 10.82
C LYS A 155 9.54 15.42 9.64
N ARG A 156 10.05 15.00 8.48
CA ARG A 156 9.96 15.82 7.26
C ARG A 156 8.52 16.07 6.80
N HIS A 157 7.60 15.12 6.98
CA HIS A 157 6.19 15.28 6.62
C HIS A 157 5.50 16.27 7.56
N GLU A 158 5.78 16.19 8.86
CA GLU A 158 5.27 17.13 9.86
C GLU A 158 5.80 18.54 9.61
N ALA A 159 7.10 18.67 9.30
CA ALA A 159 7.71 19.94 8.97
C ALA A 159 7.14 20.56 7.68
N ALA A 160 6.94 19.73 6.63
CA ALA A 160 6.32 20.18 5.40
C ALA A 160 4.88 20.65 5.60
N ALA A 161 4.08 19.91 6.39
CA ALA A 161 2.71 20.31 6.74
C ALA A 161 2.68 21.64 7.50
N LYS A 162 3.58 21.81 8.50
CA LYS A 162 3.72 23.06 9.26
C LYS A 162 4.05 24.23 8.35
N ASN A 163 5.02 24.08 7.45
CA ASN A 163 5.41 25.12 6.50
C ASN A 163 4.23 25.52 5.58
N LEU A 164 3.44 24.56 5.10
CA LEU A 164 2.26 24.83 4.29
C LEU A 164 1.19 25.60 5.09
N ILE A 165 0.93 25.19 6.33
CA ILE A 165 -0.03 25.86 7.22
C ILE A 165 0.39 27.31 7.45
N GLU A 166 1.67 27.57 7.72
CA GLU A 166 2.22 28.92 7.92
C GLU A 166 2.19 29.75 6.62
N GLN A 167 2.67 29.18 5.51
CA GLN A 167 2.73 29.84 4.20
C GLN A 167 1.36 30.32 3.71
N TYR A 168 0.35 29.48 3.83
CA TYR A 168 -1.00 29.74 3.37
C TYR A 168 -1.93 30.29 4.46
N LYS A 169 -1.39 30.56 5.68
CA LYS A 169 -2.15 31.07 6.84
C LYS A 169 -3.41 30.23 7.09
N ILE A 170 -3.27 28.90 7.02
CA ILE A 170 -4.39 27.98 7.20
C ILE A 170 -4.84 28.05 8.68
N PRO A 171 -6.13 28.30 8.97
CA PRO A 171 -6.61 28.39 10.33
C PRO A 171 -6.57 27.02 11.05
N ALA A 172 -6.64 27.02 12.37
CA ALA A 172 -6.58 25.80 13.19
C ALA A 172 -7.72 24.80 12.91
N ARG A 173 -8.87 25.29 12.48
CA ARG A 173 -10.02 24.44 12.10
C ARG A 173 -10.21 24.50 10.60
N PHE A 174 -9.82 23.43 9.93
CA PHE A 174 -9.97 23.31 8.47
C PHE A 174 -10.36 21.89 8.06
N ALA A 175 -10.93 21.77 6.86
CA ALA A 175 -11.22 20.51 6.21
C ALA A 175 -10.47 20.43 4.87
N LEU A 176 -9.76 19.34 4.64
CA LEU A 176 -9.13 19.06 3.34
C LEU A 176 -10.15 18.43 2.41
N LEU A 177 -10.44 19.10 1.31
CA LEU A 177 -11.33 18.61 0.26
C LEU A 177 -10.50 18.08 -0.91
N ALA A 178 -10.80 16.87 -1.37
CA ALA A 178 -10.18 16.23 -2.53
C ALA A 178 -11.22 15.99 -3.64
N PRO A 179 -11.68 17.05 -4.34
CA PRO A 179 -12.78 16.95 -5.30
C PRO A 179 -12.40 16.20 -6.58
N ILE A 180 -11.12 16.07 -6.87
CA ILE A 180 -10.63 15.45 -8.11
C ILE A 180 -10.12 14.04 -7.80
N ALA A 181 -10.85 13.03 -8.23
CA ALA A 181 -10.41 11.63 -8.24
C ALA A 181 -10.11 11.18 -9.67
N ARG A 182 -8.85 10.81 -9.95
CA ARG A 182 -8.46 10.26 -11.26
C ARG A 182 -8.85 8.80 -11.34
N GLY A 183 -9.36 8.38 -12.50
CA GLY A 183 -9.70 6.99 -12.82
C GLY A 183 -11.20 6.70 -12.80
N LYS A 184 -11.52 5.50 -13.23
CA LYS A 184 -12.90 4.99 -13.27
C LYS A 184 -13.03 3.85 -12.25
N HIS A 185 -14.18 3.75 -11.62
CA HIS A 185 -14.58 2.59 -10.84
C HIS A 185 -15.81 1.96 -11.49
N GLN A 186 -15.71 0.71 -11.90
CA GLN A 186 -16.77 0.00 -12.65
C GLN A 186 -17.28 0.80 -13.88
N GLY A 187 -16.34 1.42 -14.63
CA GLY A 187 -16.66 2.22 -15.82
C GLY A 187 -17.15 3.64 -15.56
N LYS A 188 -17.47 4.02 -14.32
CA LYS A 188 -17.95 5.36 -13.94
C LYS A 188 -16.82 6.24 -13.44
N VAL A 189 -16.85 7.52 -13.79
CA VAL A 189 -15.94 8.53 -13.26
C VAL A 189 -16.23 8.72 -11.77
N LYS A 190 -15.18 8.74 -10.94
CA LYS A 190 -15.28 9.03 -9.50
C LYS A 190 -15.36 10.55 -9.31
N HIS A 191 -16.49 11.14 -9.59
CA HIS A 191 -16.71 12.56 -9.41
C HIS A 191 -18.00 12.77 -8.63
N TRP A 192 -17.91 13.62 -7.60
CA TRP A 192 -19.07 14.12 -6.89
C TRP A 192 -19.21 15.62 -7.22
N GLU A 193 -20.30 15.99 -7.84
CA GLU A 193 -20.47 17.33 -8.41
C GLU A 193 -20.76 18.42 -7.36
N HIS A 194 -21.10 18.00 -6.12
CA HIS A 194 -21.54 18.91 -5.06
C HIS A 194 -20.43 19.34 -4.08
N PHE A 195 -19.14 19.14 -4.42
CA PHE A 195 -18.06 19.59 -3.54
C PHE A 195 -18.07 21.09 -3.24
N ASN A 196 -18.49 21.91 -4.20
CA ASN A 196 -18.64 23.35 -4.03
C ASN A 196 -19.76 23.73 -3.04
N GLU A 197 -20.80 22.92 -2.94
CA GLU A 197 -21.91 23.13 -2.00
C GLU A 197 -21.50 22.92 -0.53
N LEU A 198 -20.37 22.26 -0.28
CA LEU A 198 -19.81 22.09 1.07
C LEU A 198 -19.16 23.35 1.63
N VAL A 199 -18.78 24.31 0.78
CA VAL A 199 -17.97 25.47 1.18
C VAL A 199 -18.70 26.33 2.20
N ALA A 200 -19.93 26.74 1.90
CA ALA A 200 -20.72 27.58 2.80
C ALA A 200 -21.07 26.87 4.12
N PRO A 201 -21.65 25.67 4.12
CA PRO A 201 -21.94 24.94 5.37
C PRO A 201 -20.73 24.70 6.26
N LEU A 202 -19.55 24.45 5.69
CA LEU A 202 -18.32 24.29 6.47
C LEU A 202 -17.92 25.60 7.14
N ARG A 203 -17.98 26.75 6.43
CA ARG A 203 -17.68 28.05 6.98
C ARG A 203 -18.68 28.47 8.06
N ASP A 204 -19.95 28.17 7.89
CA ASP A 204 -21.01 28.46 8.87
C ASP A 204 -20.75 27.78 10.24
N ILE A 205 -20.08 26.64 10.25
CA ILE A 205 -19.66 25.94 11.48
C ILE A 205 -18.20 26.25 11.89
N GLY A 206 -17.57 27.25 11.26
CA GLY A 206 -16.22 27.71 11.56
C GLY A 206 -15.11 26.77 11.12
N ILE A 207 -15.32 26.02 10.03
CA ILE A 207 -14.32 25.15 9.40
C ILE A 207 -13.94 25.72 8.04
N GLU A 208 -12.66 26.08 7.83
CA GLU A 208 -12.20 26.56 6.52
C GLU A 208 -11.96 25.39 5.54
N PRO A 209 -12.65 25.35 4.39
CA PRO A 209 -12.42 24.35 3.36
C PRO A 209 -11.14 24.64 2.57
N ILE A 210 -10.22 23.71 2.54
CA ILE A 210 -8.95 23.79 1.82
C ILE A 210 -8.94 22.74 0.70
N VAL A 211 -8.63 23.17 -0.51
CA VAL A 211 -8.49 22.28 -1.67
C VAL A 211 -7.03 22.23 -2.08
N PHE A 212 -6.46 21.02 -2.16
CA PHE A 212 -5.16 20.84 -2.79
C PHE A 212 -5.32 20.80 -4.32
N PRO A 213 -4.51 21.57 -5.06
CA PRO A 213 -4.47 21.44 -6.50
C PRO A 213 -4.02 20.02 -6.86
N SER A 214 -4.66 19.42 -7.86
CA SER A 214 -4.15 18.13 -8.38
C SER A 214 -2.76 18.37 -8.95
N LEU A 215 -1.78 17.60 -8.48
CA LEU A 215 -0.49 17.54 -9.15
C LEU A 215 -0.72 17.08 -10.60
N ARG A 216 -0.32 17.91 -11.54
CA ARG A 216 -0.40 17.64 -13.00
C ARG A 216 0.57 16.52 -13.38
#